data_8bb30963b03684ce34738c88d3ad32a6
#
_entry.id   8bb30963b03684ce34738c88d3ad32a6
#
_cell.length_a   1.000
_cell.length_b   1.000
_cell.length_c   1.000
_cell.angle_alpha   90.00
_cell.angle_beta   90.00
_cell.angle_gamma   90.00
#
_symmetry.space_group_name_H-M   'P 1'
#
loop_
_entity.id
_entity.type
_entity.pdbx_description
1 polymer ?
#
loop_
_entity_poly.entity_id
_entity_poly.type
_entity_poly.pdbx_seq_one_letter_code
_entity_poly.pdbx_strand_id
1 'polypeptide(L)'
;MHVEPHGLALYPFIFPFYVSSISSVFLMSCGPIALLLFLIHPDAISGLILGFSYSFLGYTMLRMTEYRPSRIHRSPLITLGPDQLSIQPLLHDNPRRIRWDRSPQIEGFELFVAANEPHQLMHVSTRDSEDALVFEMRGMPICYWQLARLINHFVAHPEDRATLGTPQGPQLVTDILTAG
;
A
#
# COMPACT_ATOMS: atom_id res chain seq x y z
N MET A 1 9.60 8.93 5.54
CA MET A 1 10.48 8.01 6.28
C MET A 1 10.51 8.45 7.72
N HIS A 2 10.45 7.51 8.64
CA HIS A 2 10.48 7.80 10.07
C HIS A 2 11.42 6.81 10.76
N VAL A 3 12.25 7.31 11.70
CA VAL A 3 13.17 6.45 12.45
C VAL A 3 12.41 5.91 13.66
N GLU A 4 12.37 4.60 13.78
CA GLU A 4 11.83 3.88 14.91
C GLU A 4 12.95 3.20 15.69
N PRO A 5 12.74 2.80 16.96
CA PRO A 5 13.76 2.14 17.77
C PRO A 5 14.35 0.87 17.13
N HIS A 6 13.63 0.28 16.19
CA HIS A 6 14.00 -0.97 15.54
C HIS A 6 14.46 -0.82 14.08
N GLY A 7 14.57 0.42 13.57
CA GLY A 7 15.01 0.68 12.20
C GLY A 7 14.30 1.83 11.52
N LEU A 8 14.46 1.91 10.20
CA LEU A 8 13.82 2.91 9.36
C LEU A 8 12.47 2.40 8.86
N ALA A 9 11.40 3.10 9.22
CA ALA A 9 10.02 2.76 8.86
C ALA A 9 9.53 3.54 7.64
N LEU A 10 8.93 2.83 6.70
CA LEU A 10 8.28 3.36 5.49
C LEU A 10 6.78 3.10 5.60
N TYR A 11 6.01 4.18 5.73
CA TYR A 11 4.56 4.14 5.91
C TYR A 11 3.81 4.09 4.58
N PRO A 12 2.61 3.48 4.54
CA PRO A 12 1.83 3.37 3.31
C PRO A 12 1.37 4.73 2.78
N PHE A 13 1.30 4.84 1.45
CA PHE A 13 0.65 5.97 0.79
C PHE A 13 -0.86 5.69 0.71
N ILE A 14 -1.58 6.04 1.77
CA ILE A 14 -3.00 5.70 1.94
C ILE A 14 -3.99 6.74 1.38
N PHE A 15 -3.49 7.91 0.98
CA PHE A 15 -4.34 9.00 0.48
C PHE A 15 -5.31 8.61 -0.66
N PRO A 16 -4.89 7.86 -1.71
CA PRO A 16 -5.80 7.46 -2.78
C PRO A 16 -6.97 6.61 -2.30
N PHE A 17 -6.75 5.74 -1.30
CA PHE A 17 -7.81 4.88 -0.73
C PHE A 17 -8.85 5.69 0.04
N TYR A 18 -8.42 6.72 0.77
CA TYR A 18 -9.34 7.65 1.44
C TYR A 18 -10.15 8.45 0.42
N VAL A 19 -9.51 9.00 -0.61
CA VAL A 19 -10.20 9.75 -1.68
C VAL A 19 -11.25 8.87 -2.36
N SER A 20 -10.91 7.64 -2.75
CA SER A 20 -11.86 6.70 -3.35
C SER A 20 -13.04 6.40 -2.43
N SER A 21 -12.79 6.17 -1.14
CA SER A 21 -13.85 5.88 -0.17
C SER A 21 -14.75 7.09 0.07
N ILE A 22 -14.19 8.30 0.18
CA ILE A 22 -14.96 9.54 0.33
C ILE A 22 -15.83 9.79 -0.90
N SER A 23 -15.27 9.59 -2.10
CA SER A 23 -16.01 9.74 -3.36
C SER A 23 -17.19 8.77 -3.45
N SER A 24 -16.98 7.51 -3.02
CA SER A 24 -18.03 6.50 -2.99
C SER A 24 -19.16 6.88 -2.02
N VAL A 25 -18.81 7.35 -0.81
CA VAL A 25 -19.80 7.82 0.17
C VAL A 25 -20.55 9.04 -0.34
N PHE A 26 -19.86 9.99 -0.98
CA PHE A 26 -20.49 11.15 -1.61
C PHE A 26 -21.52 10.74 -2.67
N LEU A 27 -21.16 9.84 -3.58
CA LEU A 27 -22.08 9.31 -4.59
C LEU A 27 -23.27 8.60 -3.95
N MET A 28 -23.06 7.81 -2.89
CA MET A 28 -24.16 7.17 -2.17
C MET A 28 -25.16 8.15 -1.56
N SER A 29 -24.73 9.34 -1.16
CA SER A 29 -25.61 10.37 -0.60
C SER A 29 -26.53 11.03 -1.64
N CYS A 30 -26.24 10.89 -2.93
CA CYS A 30 -27.06 11.49 -4.00
C CYS A 30 -28.49 10.96 -4.04
N GLY A 31 -28.73 9.68 -3.74
CA GLY A 31 -30.09 9.12 -3.74
C GLY A 31 -31.00 9.69 -2.65
N PRO A 32 -30.60 9.65 -1.37
CA PRO A 32 -31.38 10.28 -0.29
C PRO A 32 -31.64 11.77 -0.54
N ILE A 33 -30.65 12.51 -1.04
CA ILE A 33 -30.80 13.92 -1.38
C ILE A 33 -31.84 14.10 -2.52
N ALA A 34 -31.71 13.30 -3.59
CA ALA A 34 -32.65 13.35 -4.71
C ALA A 34 -34.07 12.99 -4.28
N LEU A 35 -34.25 12.04 -3.35
CA LEU A 35 -35.55 11.69 -2.79
C LEU A 35 -36.17 12.87 -2.01
N LEU A 36 -35.38 13.55 -1.17
CA LEU A 36 -35.86 14.74 -0.45
C LEU A 36 -36.29 15.86 -1.40
N LEU A 37 -35.49 16.11 -2.45
CA LEU A 37 -35.82 17.11 -3.46
C LEU A 37 -37.10 16.74 -4.24
N PHE A 38 -37.30 15.46 -4.57
CA PHE A 38 -38.48 14.97 -5.24
C PHE A 38 -39.76 15.13 -4.36
N LEU A 39 -39.67 14.93 -3.05
CA LEU A 39 -40.79 15.16 -2.14
C LEU A 39 -41.24 16.63 -2.10
N ILE A 40 -40.32 17.56 -2.35
CA ILE A 40 -40.61 18.99 -2.42
C ILE A 40 -41.08 19.41 -3.83
N HIS A 41 -40.45 18.80 -4.86
CA HIS A 41 -40.72 19.10 -6.28
C HIS A 41 -40.98 17.79 -7.06
N PRO A 42 -42.26 17.31 -7.08
CA PRO A 42 -42.62 16.04 -7.72
C PRO A 42 -42.32 15.98 -9.22
N ASP A 43 -42.19 17.12 -9.88
CA ASP A 43 -41.87 17.22 -11.31
C ASP A 43 -40.41 16.84 -11.62
N ALA A 44 -39.56 16.73 -10.59
CA ALA A 44 -38.12 16.40 -10.73
C ALA A 44 -37.82 14.90 -10.78
N ILE A 45 -38.67 14.09 -11.45
CA ILE A 45 -38.52 12.63 -11.52
C ILE A 45 -37.19 12.18 -12.17
N SER A 46 -36.69 12.95 -13.14
CA SER A 46 -35.39 12.69 -13.76
C SER A 46 -34.23 12.83 -12.77
N GLY A 47 -34.32 13.82 -11.87
CA GLY A 47 -33.34 14.00 -10.79
C GLY A 47 -33.35 12.84 -9.80
N LEU A 48 -34.52 12.30 -9.50
CA LEU A 48 -34.68 11.14 -8.64
C LEU A 48 -34.00 9.91 -9.24
N ILE A 49 -34.24 9.59 -10.53
CA ILE A 49 -33.64 8.48 -11.23
C ILE A 49 -32.11 8.63 -11.25
N LEU A 50 -31.63 9.82 -11.57
CA LEU A 50 -30.18 10.10 -11.62
C LEU A 50 -29.54 9.94 -10.24
N GLY A 51 -30.17 10.46 -9.19
CA GLY A 51 -29.67 10.35 -7.82
C GLY A 51 -29.57 8.90 -7.33
N PHE A 52 -30.56 8.06 -7.63
CA PHE A 52 -30.49 6.64 -7.30
C PHE A 52 -29.43 5.91 -8.11
N SER A 53 -29.23 6.25 -9.40
CA SER A 53 -28.17 5.68 -10.24
C SER A 53 -26.79 5.99 -9.67
N TYR A 54 -26.54 7.22 -9.24
CA TYR A 54 -25.27 7.57 -8.58
C TYR A 54 -25.11 6.90 -7.23
N SER A 55 -26.17 6.76 -6.43
CA SER A 55 -26.10 6.02 -5.17
C SER A 55 -25.74 4.56 -5.39
N PHE A 56 -26.35 3.93 -6.38
CA PHE A 56 -26.03 2.55 -6.73
C PHE A 56 -24.57 2.41 -7.21
N LEU A 57 -24.10 3.35 -8.02
CA LEU A 57 -22.70 3.40 -8.46
C LEU A 57 -21.75 3.54 -7.25
N GLY A 58 -22.01 4.48 -6.35
CA GLY A 58 -21.20 4.65 -5.14
C GLY A 58 -21.18 3.40 -4.26
N TYR A 59 -22.33 2.75 -4.08
CA TYR A 59 -22.44 1.51 -3.36
C TYR A 59 -21.62 0.37 -3.99
N THR A 60 -21.73 0.20 -5.32
CA THR A 60 -20.97 -0.83 -6.02
C THR A 60 -19.45 -0.57 -5.95
N MET A 61 -19.03 0.67 -6.14
CA MET A 61 -17.62 1.05 -5.97
C MET A 61 -17.10 0.71 -4.57
N LEU A 62 -17.86 1.04 -3.51
CA LEU A 62 -17.46 0.74 -2.14
C LEU A 62 -17.43 -0.78 -1.85
N ARG A 63 -18.32 -1.55 -2.48
CA ARG A 63 -18.39 -3.01 -2.30
C ARG A 63 -17.28 -3.74 -3.05
N MET A 64 -16.90 -3.24 -4.23
CA MET A 64 -15.89 -3.87 -5.08
C MET A 64 -14.47 -3.63 -4.57
N THR A 65 -14.22 -2.56 -3.81
CA THR A 65 -12.87 -2.30 -3.31
C THR A 65 -12.55 -3.14 -2.07
N GLU A 66 -11.43 -3.84 -2.12
CA GLU A 66 -10.86 -4.55 -0.97
C GLU A 66 -10.15 -3.58 -0.02
N TYR A 67 -9.68 -2.44 -0.55
CA TYR A 67 -8.88 -1.44 0.16
C TYR A 67 -9.72 -0.42 0.92
N ARG A 68 -10.56 -0.91 1.83
CA ARG A 68 -11.33 -0.02 2.71
C ARG A 68 -10.41 0.59 3.77
N PRO A 69 -10.57 1.89 4.11
CA PRO A 69 -9.77 2.53 5.15
C PRO A 69 -9.78 1.79 6.50
N SER A 70 -10.88 1.09 6.81
CA SER A 70 -11.01 0.29 8.04
C SER A 70 -10.19 -1.01 8.03
N ARG A 71 -9.74 -1.46 6.87
CA ARG A 71 -8.93 -2.69 6.70
C ARG A 71 -7.46 -2.41 6.44
N ILE A 72 -7.13 -1.16 6.14
CA ILE A 72 -5.76 -0.76 5.85
C ILE A 72 -5.01 -0.56 7.16
N HIS A 73 -3.91 -1.29 7.33
CA HIS A 73 -3.02 -1.10 8.47
C HIS A 73 -2.33 0.26 8.40
N ARG A 74 -2.25 0.94 9.55
CA ARG A 74 -1.49 2.19 9.72
C ARG A 74 -0.05 1.96 10.14
N SER A 75 0.33 0.70 10.35
CA SER A 75 1.71 0.31 10.62
C SER A 75 2.59 0.50 9.39
N PRO A 76 3.91 0.64 9.57
CA PRO A 76 4.82 0.75 8.44
C PRO A 76 4.76 -0.51 7.59
N LEU A 77 4.68 -0.33 6.25
CA LEU A 77 4.67 -1.44 5.30
C LEU A 77 6.04 -2.09 5.15
N ILE A 78 7.09 -1.28 5.27
CA ILE A 78 8.48 -1.74 5.18
C ILE A 78 9.23 -1.16 6.38
N THR A 79 9.93 -2.02 7.10
CA THR A 79 10.88 -1.60 8.13
C THR A 79 12.24 -2.21 7.81
N LEU A 80 13.22 -1.33 7.59
CA LEU A 80 14.62 -1.69 7.38
C LEU A 80 15.30 -1.62 8.75
N GLY A 81 15.51 -2.76 9.37
CA GLY A 81 16.24 -2.88 10.63
C GLY A 81 17.69 -3.32 10.43
N PRO A 82 18.54 -3.21 11.45
CA PRO A 82 19.95 -3.64 11.35
C PRO A 82 20.08 -5.15 11.10
N ASP A 83 19.18 -5.96 11.65
CA ASP A 83 19.25 -7.42 11.56
C ASP A 83 18.34 -8.02 10.50
N GLN A 84 17.25 -7.31 10.16
CA GLN A 84 16.18 -7.85 9.32
C GLN A 84 15.43 -6.78 8.55
N LEU A 85 14.90 -7.19 7.40
CA LEU A 85 13.87 -6.52 6.64
C LEU A 85 12.50 -7.03 7.11
N SER A 86 11.57 -6.14 7.43
CA SER A 86 10.19 -6.51 7.69
C SER A 86 9.29 -5.90 6.62
N ILE A 87 8.46 -6.72 5.99
CA ILE A 87 7.47 -6.30 5.01
C ILE A 87 6.10 -6.69 5.55
N GLN A 88 5.22 -5.71 5.70
CA GLN A 88 3.84 -5.90 6.08
C GLN A 88 2.93 -5.60 4.90
N PRO A 89 2.28 -6.60 4.29
CA PRO A 89 1.28 -6.35 3.27
C PRO A 89 0.13 -5.51 3.80
N LEU A 90 -0.43 -4.64 2.96
CA LEU A 90 -1.40 -3.62 3.34
C LEU A 90 -2.66 -4.19 4.01
N LEU A 91 -3.09 -5.39 3.61
CA LEU A 91 -4.31 -6.06 4.08
C LEU A 91 -4.06 -7.24 5.02
N HIS A 92 -2.82 -7.59 5.33
CA HIS A 92 -2.48 -8.73 6.16
C HIS A 92 -1.99 -8.31 7.54
N ASP A 93 -2.41 -9.06 8.57
CA ASP A 93 -2.10 -8.73 9.96
C ASP A 93 -0.67 -9.07 10.37
N ASN A 94 -0.01 -9.98 9.65
CA ASN A 94 1.29 -10.49 10.05
C ASN A 94 2.42 -9.98 9.15
N PRO A 95 3.38 -9.21 9.71
CA PRO A 95 4.57 -8.82 8.98
C PRO A 95 5.43 -10.05 8.66
N ARG A 96 5.96 -10.11 7.46
CA ARG A 96 6.98 -11.07 7.08
C ARG A 96 8.35 -10.48 7.37
N ARG A 97 9.14 -11.19 8.18
CA ARG A 97 10.48 -10.78 8.59
C ARG A 97 11.51 -11.63 7.89
N ILE A 98 12.44 -10.98 7.22
CA ILE A 98 13.51 -11.62 6.45
C ILE A 98 14.84 -11.13 7.02
N ARG A 99 15.64 -12.02 7.54
CA ARG A 99 16.98 -11.70 8.06
C ARG A 99 17.94 -11.41 6.90
N TRP A 100 18.83 -10.47 7.10
CA TRP A 100 19.82 -10.11 6.08
C TRP A 100 20.82 -11.23 5.77
N ASP A 101 21.10 -12.13 6.73
CA ASP A 101 21.99 -13.28 6.53
C ASP A 101 21.43 -14.28 5.50
N ARG A 102 20.11 -14.26 5.23
CA ARG A 102 19.48 -15.04 4.17
C ARG A 102 19.62 -14.43 2.79
N SER A 103 20.33 -13.31 2.66
CA SER A 103 20.56 -12.60 1.40
C SER A 103 19.27 -12.43 0.58
N PRO A 104 18.27 -11.69 1.07
CA PRO A 104 17.06 -11.46 0.33
C PRO A 104 17.35 -10.77 -1.01
N GLN A 105 16.66 -11.20 -2.06
CA GLN A 105 16.75 -10.61 -3.42
C GLN A 105 15.35 -10.46 -4.01
N ILE A 106 15.14 -9.37 -4.74
CA ILE A 106 13.92 -9.21 -5.52
C ILE A 106 14.16 -9.84 -6.89
N GLU A 107 13.45 -10.93 -7.18
CA GLU A 107 13.55 -11.64 -8.45
C GLU A 107 12.79 -10.93 -9.58
N GLY A 108 11.71 -10.24 -9.22
CA GLY A 108 10.89 -9.55 -10.18
C GLY A 108 9.55 -9.09 -9.59
N PHE A 109 8.72 -8.59 -10.47
CA PHE A 109 7.33 -8.29 -10.14
C PHE A 109 6.40 -8.86 -11.21
N GLU A 110 5.20 -9.17 -10.82
CA GLU A 110 4.14 -9.66 -11.69
C GLU A 110 2.93 -8.74 -11.59
N LEU A 111 2.30 -8.47 -12.74
CA LEU A 111 1.01 -7.80 -12.79
C LEU A 111 -0.07 -8.86 -12.89
N PHE A 112 -0.84 -9.02 -11.83
CA PHE A 112 -1.96 -9.94 -11.77
C PHE A 112 -3.27 -9.16 -11.74
N VAL A 113 -4.26 -9.57 -12.51
CA VAL A 113 -5.59 -8.94 -12.51
C VAL A 113 -6.58 -9.87 -11.83
N ALA A 114 -7.09 -9.45 -10.68
CA ALA A 114 -8.15 -10.14 -9.95
C ALA A 114 -9.32 -9.19 -9.69
N ALA A 115 -10.53 -9.69 -9.82
CA ALA A 115 -11.76 -8.92 -9.59
C ALA A 115 -11.81 -7.56 -10.32
N ASN A 116 -11.22 -7.49 -11.53
CA ASN A 116 -11.05 -6.28 -12.36
C ASN A 116 -10.11 -5.22 -11.76
N GLU A 117 -9.34 -5.56 -10.75
CA GLU A 117 -8.30 -4.70 -10.21
C GLU A 117 -6.90 -5.22 -10.53
N PRO A 118 -5.97 -4.35 -10.98
CA PRO A 118 -4.58 -4.74 -11.20
C PRO A 118 -3.86 -4.82 -9.84
N HIS A 119 -3.25 -5.97 -9.56
CA HIS A 119 -2.39 -6.20 -8.42
C HIS A 119 -0.95 -6.29 -8.89
N GLN A 120 -0.05 -5.55 -8.25
CA GLN A 120 1.37 -5.65 -8.49
C GLN A 120 1.98 -6.53 -7.40
N LEU A 121 2.43 -7.71 -7.78
CA LEU A 121 3.04 -8.68 -6.88
C LEU A 121 4.55 -8.63 -7.03
N MET A 122 5.26 -8.53 -5.91
CA MET A 122 6.71 -8.56 -5.85
C MET A 122 7.16 -9.92 -5.30
N HIS A 123 8.10 -10.54 -5.98
CA HIS A 123 8.69 -11.81 -5.59
C HIS A 123 10.04 -11.57 -4.91
N VAL A 124 10.16 -12.00 -3.66
CA VAL A 124 11.40 -11.92 -2.87
C VAL A 124 11.87 -13.32 -2.58
N SER A 125 13.03 -13.69 -3.11
CA SER A 125 13.72 -14.94 -2.78
C SER A 125 14.70 -14.76 -1.63
N THR A 126 15.07 -15.86 -1.02
CA THR A 126 16.11 -15.93 0.00
C THR A 126 16.99 -17.15 -0.28
N ARG A 127 18.25 -17.11 0.14
CA ARG A 127 19.20 -18.19 -0.13
C ARG A 127 18.72 -19.56 0.33
N ASP A 128 17.91 -19.62 1.40
CA ASP A 128 17.53 -20.87 2.06
C ASP A 128 16.11 -21.34 1.69
N SER A 129 15.41 -20.64 0.82
CA SER A 129 14.03 -20.98 0.44
C SER A 129 13.93 -21.17 -1.06
N GLU A 130 13.42 -22.33 -1.47
CA GLU A 130 13.08 -22.60 -2.88
C GLU A 130 11.84 -21.80 -3.32
N ASP A 131 10.98 -21.42 -2.37
CA ASP A 131 9.77 -20.65 -2.64
C ASP A 131 10.01 -19.14 -2.44
N ALA A 132 9.75 -18.36 -3.47
CA ALA A 132 9.75 -16.90 -3.37
C ALA A 132 8.59 -16.42 -2.49
N LEU A 133 8.88 -15.47 -1.62
CA LEU A 133 7.85 -14.77 -0.86
C LEU A 133 7.18 -13.75 -1.77
N VAL A 134 5.87 -13.80 -1.88
CA VAL A 134 5.09 -12.90 -2.74
C VAL A 134 4.43 -11.82 -1.88
N PHE A 135 4.64 -10.56 -2.28
CA PHE A 135 4.09 -9.39 -1.59
C PHE A 135 3.33 -8.50 -2.56
N GLU A 136 2.19 -7.99 -2.13
CA GLU A 136 1.49 -6.98 -2.89
C GLU A 136 2.13 -5.60 -2.68
N MET A 137 2.42 -4.89 -3.80
CA MET A 137 3.09 -3.59 -3.82
C MET A 137 2.12 -2.41 -3.70
N ARG A 138 0.80 -2.64 -3.69
CA ARG A 138 -0.19 -1.55 -3.63
C ARG A 138 -0.03 -0.76 -2.32
N GLY A 139 0.02 0.57 -2.45
CA GLY A 139 0.24 1.46 -1.30
C GLY A 139 1.67 1.52 -0.79
N MET A 140 2.61 0.80 -1.41
CA MET A 140 4.03 0.91 -1.08
C MET A 140 4.53 2.34 -1.32
N PRO A 141 5.31 2.90 -0.38
CA PRO A 141 5.81 4.28 -0.47
C PRO A 141 6.96 4.45 -1.45
N ILE A 142 7.53 3.35 -1.94
CA ILE A 142 8.64 3.29 -2.89
C ILE A 142 8.34 2.29 -4.00
N CYS A 143 8.95 2.50 -5.17
CA CYS A 143 8.84 1.57 -6.30
C CYS A 143 9.63 0.28 -6.03
N TYR A 144 9.27 -0.83 -6.71
CA TYR A 144 9.96 -2.12 -6.55
C TYR A 144 11.47 -2.02 -6.82
N TRP A 145 11.89 -1.28 -7.85
CA TRP A 145 13.30 -1.10 -8.19
C TRP A 145 14.07 -0.29 -7.15
N GLN A 146 13.41 0.65 -6.47
CA GLN A 146 13.98 1.38 -5.33
C GLN A 146 14.19 0.45 -4.14
N LEU A 147 13.19 -0.40 -3.85
CA LEU A 147 13.31 -1.40 -2.81
C LEU A 147 14.39 -2.44 -3.14
N ALA A 148 14.47 -2.88 -4.40
CA ALA A 148 15.54 -3.79 -4.87
C ALA A 148 16.93 -3.17 -4.66
N ARG A 149 17.10 -1.89 -4.99
CA ARG A 149 18.35 -1.17 -4.77
C ARG A 149 18.73 -1.12 -3.29
N LEU A 150 17.77 -0.82 -2.42
CA LEU A 150 18.01 -0.80 -0.98
C LEU A 150 18.39 -2.17 -0.44
N ILE A 151 17.65 -3.23 -0.83
CA ILE A 151 17.94 -4.59 -0.40
C ILE A 151 19.34 -5.01 -0.87
N ASN A 152 19.67 -4.80 -2.15
CA ASN A 152 20.97 -5.14 -2.70
C ASN A 152 22.10 -4.39 -1.99
N HIS A 153 21.92 -3.09 -1.71
CA HIS A 153 22.90 -2.30 -0.96
C HIS A 153 23.15 -2.91 0.43
N PHE A 154 22.09 -3.12 1.23
CA PHE A 154 22.25 -3.65 2.58
C PHE A 154 22.67 -5.12 2.65
N VAL A 155 22.47 -5.89 1.59
CA VAL A 155 23.06 -7.23 1.47
C VAL A 155 24.57 -7.15 1.19
N ALA A 156 24.99 -6.21 0.32
CA ALA A 156 26.40 -6.03 -0.05
C ALA A 156 27.22 -5.29 1.02
N HIS A 157 26.58 -4.36 1.78
CA HIS A 157 27.21 -3.50 2.78
C HIS A 157 26.60 -3.71 4.18
N PRO A 158 26.95 -4.81 4.87
CA PRO A 158 26.42 -5.12 6.20
C PRO A 158 26.78 -4.08 7.26
N GLU A 159 27.89 -3.35 7.09
CA GLU A 159 28.35 -2.28 7.95
C GLU A 159 27.37 -1.11 8.02
N ASP A 160 26.67 -0.81 6.93
CA ASP A 160 25.70 0.30 6.85
C ASP A 160 24.39 0.01 7.58
N ARG A 161 24.10 -1.26 7.89
CA ARG A 161 22.87 -1.67 8.56
C ARG A 161 22.72 -1.06 9.96
N ALA A 162 23.84 -0.89 10.67
CA ALA A 162 23.83 -0.27 12.00
C ALA A 162 23.30 1.18 11.97
N THR A 163 23.44 1.86 10.84
CA THR A 163 22.99 3.25 10.66
C THR A 163 21.44 3.33 10.56
N LEU A 164 20.77 2.26 10.15
CA LEU A 164 19.30 2.25 9.93
C LEU A 164 18.48 2.61 11.17
N GLY A 165 18.97 2.28 12.38
CA GLY A 165 18.33 2.62 13.66
C GLY A 165 18.75 3.98 14.20
N THR A 166 19.51 4.78 13.45
CA THR A 166 20.03 6.09 13.89
C THR A 166 19.38 7.25 13.14
N PRO A 167 19.50 8.49 13.63
CA PRO A 167 19.02 9.67 12.91
C PRO A 167 19.66 9.87 11.52
N GLN A 168 20.76 9.20 11.22
CA GLN A 168 21.44 9.23 9.92
C GLN A 168 20.83 8.25 8.90
N GLY A 169 20.05 7.27 9.35
CA GLY A 169 19.42 6.26 8.48
C GLY A 169 18.60 6.83 7.33
N PRO A 170 17.73 7.84 7.52
CA PRO A 170 16.97 8.45 6.45
C PRO A 170 17.85 9.09 5.36
N GLN A 171 18.94 9.74 5.76
CA GLN A 171 19.88 10.35 4.82
C GLN A 171 20.59 9.28 3.98
N LEU A 172 21.11 8.24 4.63
CA LEU A 172 21.74 7.12 3.94
C LEU A 172 20.80 6.48 2.90
N VAL A 173 19.54 6.21 3.28
CA VAL A 173 18.56 5.65 2.34
C VAL A 173 18.27 6.61 1.18
N THR A 174 18.18 7.91 1.44
CA THR A 174 17.99 8.92 0.39
C THR A 174 19.18 8.93 -0.58
N ASP A 175 20.40 8.88 -0.06
CA ASP A 175 21.62 8.88 -0.86
C ASP A 175 21.70 7.63 -1.75
N ILE A 176 21.37 6.45 -1.22
CA ILE A 176 21.28 5.21 -2.00
C ILE A 176 20.25 5.32 -3.12
N LEU A 177 19.09 5.91 -2.85
CA LEU A 177 18.01 6.04 -3.84
C LEU A 177 18.31 7.08 -4.93
N THR A 178 19.12 8.09 -4.63
CA THR A 178 19.46 9.17 -5.56
C THR A 178 20.76 8.94 -6.34
N ALA A 179 21.63 8.03 -5.91
CA ALA A 179 22.93 7.74 -6.51
C ALA A 179 22.89 7.00 -7.87
N GLY A 180 21.73 6.88 -8.53
CA GLY A 180 21.61 6.12 -9.79
C GLY A 180 20.80 6.79 -10.88
#